data_68c6b503af4d907a25362e1c7c23a172
#
_entry.id   68c6b503af4d907a25362e1c7c23a172
#
_cell.length_a   1.000
_cell.length_b   1.000
_cell.length_c   1.000
_cell.angle_alpha   90.00
_cell.angle_beta   90.00
_cell.angle_gamma   90.00
#
_symmetry.space_group_name_H-M   'P 1'
#
loop_
_entity.id
_entity.type
_entity.pdbx_description
1 polymer ?
#
loop_
_entity_poly.entity_id
_entity_poly.type
_entity_poly.pdbx_seq_one_letter_code
_entity_poly.pdbx_strand_id
1 'polypeptide(L)'
;MCSSDLANSIGGRHGLGMSDQIENRIIEAKSRGIYEAPGMALLFIAYERLITGIHNEDTIEQYRESGRKLGRLLYQGRWFDPQAIMLRESAQRWVASAISGEVTIELRRGNDY
;
A
#
# COMPACT_ATOMS: atom_id res chain seq x y z
N MET A 1 -6.47 2.88 22.39
CA MET A 1 -5.71 2.08 21.39
C MET A 1 -5.88 2.70 20.01
N CYS A 2 -4.80 2.86 19.30
CA CYS A 2 -4.82 3.39 17.93
C CYS A 2 -5.43 2.34 16.97
N SER A 3 -6.13 2.80 15.95
CA SER A 3 -6.74 1.90 14.94
C SER A 3 -5.71 1.00 14.27
N SER A 4 -4.51 1.51 14.03
CA SER A 4 -3.44 0.70 13.43
C SER A 4 -2.93 -0.39 14.36
N ASP A 5 -2.87 -0.14 15.67
CA ASP A 5 -2.48 -1.14 16.65
C ASP A 5 -3.51 -2.27 16.73
N LEU A 6 -4.78 -1.91 16.69
CA LEU A 6 -5.87 -2.89 16.66
C LEU A 6 -5.80 -3.74 15.38
N ALA A 7 -5.58 -3.11 14.23
CA ALA A 7 -5.46 -3.80 12.96
C ALA A 7 -4.26 -4.75 12.96
N ASN A 8 -3.11 -4.35 13.54
CA ASN A 8 -1.95 -5.22 13.69
C ASN A 8 -2.26 -6.45 14.53
N SER A 9 -2.97 -6.25 15.63
CA SER A 9 -3.35 -7.34 16.54
C SER A 9 -4.27 -8.34 15.85
N ILE A 10 -5.31 -7.86 15.17
CA ILE A 10 -6.29 -8.72 14.50
C ILE A 10 -5.65 -9.44 13.32
N GLY A 11 -4.96 -8.70 12.46
CA GLY A 11 -4.30 -9.28 11.28
C GLY A 11 -3.22 -10.28 11.67
N GLY A 12 -2.46 -9.97 12.71
CA GLY A 12 -1.41 -10.87 13.21
C GLY A 12 -1.96 -12.19 13.70
N ARG A 13 -3.11 -12.20 14.39
CA ARG A 13 -3.75 -13.44 14.84
C ARG A 13 -4.19 -14.34 13.69
N HIS A 14 -4.43 -13.78 12.52
CA HIS A 14 -4.85 -14.53 11.33
C HIS A 14 -3.70 -14.80 10.36
N GLY A 15 -2.47 -14.45 10.73
CA GLY A 15 -1.29 -14.69 9.90
C GLY A 15 -1.22 -13.82 8.65
N LEU A 16 -1.91 -12.69 8.65
CA LEU A 16 -1.96 -11.78 7.52
C LEU A 16 -0.73 -10.87 7.49
N GLY A 17 -0.33 -10.46 6.29
CA GLY A 17 0.65 -9.39 6.12
C GLY A 17 2.10 -9.83 6.11
N MET A 18 2.36 -11.12 5.99
CA MET A 18 3.72 -11.62 5.77
C MET A 18 4.02 -11.70 4.30
N SER A 19 5.20 -11.23 3.91
CA SER A 19 5.67 -11.37 2.53
C SER A 19 7.14 -11.76 2.49
N ASP A 20 7.46 -12.60 1.52
CA ASP A 20 8.82 -13.04 1.25
C ASP A 20 9.19 -12.47 -0.13
N GLN A 21 10.17 -11.58 -0.15
CA GLN A 21 10.48 -10.82 -1.36
C GLN A 21 11.96 -10.88 -1.67
N ILE A 22 12.26 -10.93 -2.96
CA ILE A 22 13.61 -10.72 -3.47
C ILE A 22 13.68 -9.30 -3.99
N GLU A 23 14.58 -8.51 -3.44
CA GLU A 23 14.67 -7.07 -3.72
C GLU A 23 15.96 -6.72 -4.44
N ASN A 24 15.85 -5.72 -5.32
CA ASN A 24 17.01 -5.07 -5.92
C ASN A 24 17.54 -4.00 -4.96
N ARG A 25 18.82 -4.04 -4.69
CA ARG A 25 19.49 -3.01 -3.89
C ARG A 25 20.10 -1.94 -4.79
N ILE A 26 20.35 -0.76 -4.22
CA ILE A 26 20.97 0.36 -4.95
C ILE A 26 22.31 -0.03 -5.54
N ILE A 27 23.04 -0.92 -4.89
CA ILE A 27 24.35 -1.42 -5.34
C ILE A 27 24.24 -2.54 -6.39
N GLU A 28 23.10 -2.68 -7.02
CA GLU A 28 22.80 -3.71 -8.04
C GLU A 28 22.83 -5.15 -7.53
N ALA A 29 22.92 -5.36 -6.23
CA ALA A 29 22.81 -6.68 -5.63
C ALA A 29 21.32 -6.97 -5.32
N LYS A 30 20.99 -8.25 -5.28
CA LYS A 30 19.66 -8.68 -4.83
C LYS A 30 19.74 -9.20 -3.42
N SER A 31 18.70 -8.97 -2.64
CA SER A 31 18.58 -9.56 -1.31
C SER A 31 17.16 -10.07 -1.09
N ARG A 32 17.04 -11.08 -0.22
CA ARG A 32 15.75 -11.61 0.17
C ARG A 32 15.34 -10.96 1.48
N GLY A 33 14.11 -10.49 1.54
CA GLY A 33 13.53 -9.95 2.76
C GLY A 33 12.21 -10.63 3.08
N ILE A 34 11.98 -10.89 4.37
CA ILE A 34 10.70 -11.36 4.86
C ILE A 34 10.11 -10.22 5.68
N TYR A 35 8.93 -9.77 5.28
CA TYR A 35 8.29 -8.62 5.89
C TYR A 35 7.00 -9.02 6.58
N GLU A 36 6.70 -8.37 7.68
CA GLU A 36 5.49 -8.59 8.43
C GLU A 36 4.83 -7.25 8.74
N ALA A 37 3.64 -7.04 8.22
CA ALA A 37 2.89 -5.82 8.42
C ALA A 37 1.38 -6.11 8.37
N PRO A 38 0.83 -6.80 9.38
CA PRO A 38 -0.57 -7.23 9.36
C PRO A 38 -1.57 -6.07 9.34
N GLY A 39 -1.32 -5.02 10.09
CA GLY A 39 -2.20 -3.86 10.10
C GLY A 39 -2.21 -3.12 8.77
N MET A 40 -1.05 -2.93 8.17
CA MET A 40 -0.96 -2.30 6.86
C MET A 40 -1.60 -3.15 5.78
N ALA A 41 -1.51 -4.47 5.86
CA ALA A 41 -2.17 -5.37 4.92
C ALA A 41 -3.68 -5.20 4.98
N LEU A 42 -4.27 -5.12 6.17
CA LEU A 42 -5.70 -4.87 6.34
C LEU A 42 -6.10 -3.51 5.77
N LEU A 43 -5.36 -2.47 6.10
CA LEU A 43 -5.64 -1.12 5.60
C LEU A 43 -5.51 -1.04 4.09
N PHE A 44 -4.52 -1.73 3.53
CA PHE A 44 -4.32 -1.78 2.08
C PHE A 44 -5.50 -2.45 1.37
N ILE A 45 -6.00 -3.56 1.90
CA ILE A 45 -7.16 -4.26 1.34
C ILE A 45 -8.38 -3.34 1.35
N ALA A 46 -8.63 -2.65 2.47
CA ALA A 46 -9.75 -1.73 2.59
C ALA A 46 -9.63 -0.58 1.61
N TYR A 47 -8.45 0.03 1.52
CA TYR A 47 -8.21 1.17 0.64
C TYR A 47 -8.32 0.80 -0.84
N GLU A 48 -7.79 -0.37 -1.22
CA GLU A 48 -7.91 -0.88 -2.58
C GLU A 48 -9.38 -1.06 -2.98
N ARG A 49 -10.21 -1.53 -2.07
CA ARG A 49 -11.63 -1.70 -2.35
C ARG A 49 -12.32 -0.35 -2.55
N LEU A 50 -11.98 0.65 -1.75
CA LEU A 50 -12.51 2.00 -1.89
C LEU A 50 -12.09 2.65 -3.21
N ILE A 51 -10.82 2.55 -3.57
CA ILE A 51 -10.31 3.06 -4.84
C ILE A 51 -11.05 2.41 -6.00
N THR A 52 -11.20 1.10 -5.97
CA THR A 52 -11.86 0.35 -7.03
C THR A 52 -13.33 0.74 -7.16
N GLY A 53 -13.99 1.06 -6.06
CA GLY A 53 -15.40 1.45 -6.07
C GLY A 53 -15.65 2.90 -6.49
N ILE A 54 -14.67 3.79 -6.31
CA ILE A 54 -14.86 5.22 -6.52
C ILE A 54 -14.30 5.70 -7.86
N HIS A 55 -13.13 5.21 -8.25
CA HIS A 55 -12.44 5.65 -9.46
C HIS A 55 -12.66 4.70 -10.63
N ASN A 56 -12.55 5.25 -11.85
CA ASN A 56 -12.61 4.44 -13.05
C ASN A 56 -11.29 3.67 -13.25
N GLU A 57 -11.35 2.70 -14.15
CA GLU A 57 -10.22 1.80 -14.40
C GLU A 57 -8.95 2.53 -14.84
N ASP A 58 -9.08 3.54 -15.68
CA ASP A 58 -7.93 4.29 -16.18
C ASP A 58 -7.25 5.10 -15.06
N THR A 59 -8.03 5.69 -14.18
CA THR A 59 -7.52 6.42 -13.02
C THR A 59 -6.80 5.48 -12.05
N ILE A 60 -7.35 4.30 -11.82
CA ILE A 60 -6.76 3.29 -10.95
C ILE A 60 -5.42 2.83 -11.52
N GLU A 61 -5.35 2.56 -12.81
CA GLU A 61 -4.12 2.13 -13.47
C GLU A 61 -3.04 3.20 -13.37
N GLN A 62 -3.39 4.44 -13.66
CA GLN A 62 -2.46 5.57 -13.55
C GLN A 62 -1.96 5.75 -12.11
N TYR A 63 -2.84 5.62 -11.15
CA TYR A 63 -2.50 5.71 -9.74
C TYR A 63 -1.50 4.62 -9.32
N ARG A 64 -1.74 3.38 -9.73
CA ARG A 64 -0.86 2.26 -9.41
C ARG A 64 0.52 2.43 -10.04
N GLU A 65 0.57 2.86 -11.27
CA GLU A 65 1.84 3.14 -11.97
C GLU A 65 2.61 4.26 -11.28
N SER A 66 1.93 5.35 -10.94
CA SER A 66 2.53 6.47 -10.22
C SER A 66 3.05 6.04 -8.85
N GLY A 67 2.32 5.18 -8.16
CA GLY A 67 2.74 4.63 -6.87
C GLY A 67 4.02 3.82 -6.96
N ARG A 68 4.16 3.01 -7.99
CA ARG A 68 5.39 2.25 -8.22
C ARG A 68 6.58 3.17 -8.48
N LYS A 69 6.40 4.18 -9.30
CA LYS A 69 7.45 5.17 -9.58
C LYS A 69 7.85 5.94 -8.33
N LEU A 70 6.86 6.36 -7.55
CA LEU A 70 7.11 7.07 -6.30
C LEU A 70 7.87 6.19 -5.31
N GLY A 71 7.47 4.93 -5.18
CA GLY A 71 8.16 3.98 -4.30
C GLY A 71 9.63 3.83 -4.65
N ARG A 72 9.96 3.77 -5.93
CA ARG A 72 11.34 3.71 -6.40
C ARG A 72 12.13 4.96 -6.03
N LEU A 73 11.53 6.14 -6.20
CA LEU A 73 12.17 7.41 -5.84
C LEU A 73 12.40 7.49 -4.34
N LEU A 74 11.44 7.06 -3.54
CA LEU A 74 11.58 7.02 -2.08
C LEU A 74 12.70 6.09 -1.64
N TYR A 75 12.80 4.92 -2.25
CA TYR A 75 13.87 3.98 -1.96
C TYR A 75 15.25 4.57 -2.26
N GLN A 76 15.35 5.42 -3.29
CA GLN A 76 16.59 6.10 -3.65
C GLN A 76 16.84 7.36 -2.81
N GLY A 77 16.00 7.66 -1.84
CA GLY A 77 16.14 8.85 -1.00
C GLY A 77 15.78 10.14 -1.70
N ARG A 78 14.98 10.09 -2.75
CA ARG A 78 14.66 11.25 -3.60
C ARG A 78 13.29 11.83 -3.27
N TRP A 79 12.96 11.95 -2.00
CA TRP A 79 11.65 12.46 -1.55
C TRP A 79 11.36 13.88 -2.06
N PHE A 80 12.38 14.75 -2.08
CA PHE A 80 12.24 16.14 -2.50
C PHE A 80 12.54 16.39 -3.98
N ASP A 81 12.76 15.32 -4.75
CA ASP A 81 12.92 15.44 -6.19
C ASP A 81 11.62 15.96 -6.82
N PRO A 82 11.67 16.88 -7.80
CA PRO A 82 10.47 17.40 -8.45
C PRO A 82 9.53 16.32 -8.96
N GLN A 83 10.06 15.23 -9.47
CA GLN A 83 9.24 14.11 -9.93
C GLN A 83 8.49 13.45 -8.76
N ALA A 84 9.14 13.28 -7.62
CA ALA A 84 8.48 12.72 -6.43
C ALA A 84 7.38 13.65 -5.93
N ILE A 85 7.62 14.95 -5.94
CA ILE A 85 6.63 15.95 -5.54
C ILE A 85 5.42 15.91 -6.47
N MET A 86 5.63 15.85 -7.78
CA MET A 86 4.55 15.71 -8.76
C MET A 86 3.71 14.48 -8.51
N LEU A 87 4.34 13.34 -8.29
CA LEU A 87 3.64 12.07 -8.06
C LEU A 87 2.83 12.10 -6.76
N ARG A 88 3.42 12.64 -5.68
CA ARG A 88 2.73 12.76 -4.39
C ARG A 88 1.52 13.69 -4.47
N GLU A 89 1.70 14.86 -5.04
CA GLU A 89 0.63 15.84 -5.15
C GLU A 89 -0.49 15.37 -6.07
N SER A 90 -0.14 14.72 -7.18
CA SER A 90 -1.12 14.14 -8.08
C SER A 90 -1.97 13.08 -7.39
N ALA A 91 -1.35 12.16 -6.67
CA ALA A 91 -2.07 11.12 -5.94
C ALA A 91 -2.99 11.71 -4.87
N GLN A 92 -2.48 12.68 -4.11
CA GLN A 92 -3.24 13.30 -3.03
C GLN A 92 -4.40 14.14 -3.57
N ARG A 93 -4.13 14.97 -4.56
CA ARG A 93 -5.11 15.94 -5.06
C ARG A 93 -6.21 15.30 -5.89
N TRP A 94 -5.86 14.36 -6.76
CA TRP A 94 -6.79 13.85 -7.77
C TRP A 94 -7.35 12.47 -7.45
N VAL A 95 -6.69 11.72 -6.60
CA VAL A 95 -7.11 10.36 -6.24
C VAL A 95 -7.58 10.30 -4.81
N ALA A 96 -6.71 10.57 -3.86
CA ALA A 96 -7.00 10.39 -2.44
C ALA A 96 -8.10 11.33 -1.92
N SER A 97 -8.19 12.54 -2.46
CA SER A 97 -9.19 13.52 -2.01
C SER A 97 -10.63 13.06 -2.24
N ALA A 98 -10.86 12.18 -3.21
CA ALA A 98 -12.18 11.65 -3.53
C ALA A 98 -12.51 10.36 -2.75
N ILE A 99 -11.54 9.78 -2.05
CA ILE A 99 -11.72 8.51 -1.37
C ILE A 99 -12.40 8.72 -0.03
N SER A 100 -13.60 8.19 0.10
CA SER A 100 -14.36 8.20 1.36
C SER A 100 -15.36 7.05 1.32
N GLY A 101 -15.55 6.38 2.45
CA GLY A 101 -16.50 5.29 2.52
C GLY A 101 -16.20 4.31 3.63
N GLU A 102 -16.94 3.23 3.65
CA GLU A 102 -16.79 2.16 4.63
C GLU A 102 -16.55 0.84 3.93
N VAL A 103 -15.68 0.03 4.51
CA VAL A 103 -15.36 -1.32 4.01
C VAL A 103 -15.40 -2.27 5.19
N THR A 104 -16.02 -3.42 4.99
CA THR A 104 -16.02 -4.50 5.98
C THR A 104 -15.12 -5.61 5.46
N ILE A 105 -14.17 -6.03 6.30
CA ILE A 105 -13.24 -7.09 5.98
C ILE A 105 -13.55 -8.28 6.88
N GLU A 106 -13.74 -9.44 6.27
CA GLU A 106 -13.90 -10.69 6.99
C GLU A 106 -12.60 -11.48 6.91
N LEU A 107 -12.06 -11.86 8.06
CA LEU A 107 -10.85 -12.67 8.14
C LEU A 107 -11.23 -14.10 8.52
N ARG A 108 -10.75 -15.04 7.76
CA ARG A 108 -10.96 -16.47 8.02
C ARG A 108 -9.63 -17.13 8.27
N ARG A 109 -9.63 -18.10 9.15
CA ARG A 109 -8.43 -18.83 9.50
C ARG A 109 -7.89 -19.57 8.27
N GLY A 110 -6.63 -19.29 7.94
CA GLY A 110 -5.92 -19.95 6.84
C GLY A 110 -6.25 -19.44 5.46
N ASN A 111 -7.18 -18.44 5.37
CA ASN A 111 -7.52 -17.95 4.05
C ASN A 111 -8.08 -16.56 4.15
N ASP A 112 -7.87 -15.73 3.88
CA ASP A 112 -7.67 -14.78 3.92
C ASP A 112 -8.34 -13.72 3.56
N TYR A 113 -8.77 -13.36 2.91
CA TYR A 113 -9.41 -12.12 2.66
C TYR A 113 -10.20 -12.18 1.37
#